data_3073730d09c47d08022ac1c6ed422c96
#
_entry.id   3073730d09c47d08022ac1c6ed422c96
#
_cell.length_a   1.000
_cell.length_b   1.000
_cell.length_c   1.000
_cell.angle_alpha   90.00
_cell.angle_beta   90.00
_cell.angle_gamma   90.00
#
_symmetry.space_group_name_H-M   'P 1'
#
loop_
_entity.id
_entity.type
_entity.pdbx_description
1 polymer ?
#
loop_
_entity_poly.entity_id
_entity_poly.type
_entity_poly.pdbx_seq_one_letter_code
_entity_poly.pdbx_strand_id
1 'polypeptide(L)'
;MNTLNFLDANVWLALFWGRHVHSEKARAWFERSADEQFFFCRFTQITVLRLVTTKEIMGKDAQNWTEAWNLWDKIWADSRIAFLSEPDGLERRFREHSRLPSRSPKVWADAYLLAFASVTGAKLVTFDRALESRGVDVLVL
;
A
#
# COMPACT_ATOMS: atom_id res chain seq x y z
N MET A 1 5.45 19.80 9.38
CA MET A 1 5.90 18.41 9.21
C MET A 1 5.12 17.75 8.08
N ASN A 2 5.82 17.07 7.20
CA ASN A 2 5.16 16.36 6.12
C ASN A 2 4.60 15.02 6.64
N THR A 3 3.34 14.75 6.33
CA THR A 3 2.73 13.48 6.65
C THR A 3 3.34 12.40 5.77
N LEU A 4 3.74 11.28 6.39
CA LEU A 4 4.21 10.10 5.68
C LEU A 4 3.04 9.14 5.52
N ASN A 5 2.71 8.81 4.28
CA ASN A 5 1.62 7.89 3.96
C ASN A 5 2.19 6.57 3.44
N PHE A 6 1.81 5.49 4.09
CA PHE A 6 2.15 4.14 3.68
C PHE A 6 0.90 3.49 3.11
N LEU A 7 0.89 3.28 1.79
CA LEU A 7 -0.31 2.83 1.10
C LEU A 7 -0.35 1.32 0.96
N ASP A 8 -1.48 0.74 1.30
CA ASP A 8 -1.80 -0.63 0.94
C ASP A 8 -1.78 -0.76 -0.59
N ALA A 9 -1.39 -1.92 -1.09
CA ALA A 9 -1.23 -2.15 -2.53
C ALA A 9 -2.50 -1.85 -3.33
N ASN A 10 -3.68 -2.12 -2.79
CA ASN A 10 -4.93 -1.80 -3.47
C ASN A 10 -5.16 -0.30 -3.63
N VAL A 11 -4.66 0.52 -2.73
CA VAL A 11 -4.72 1.97 -2.86
C VAL A 11 -3.80 2.43 -3.99
N TRP A 12 -2.58 1.88 -4.06
CA TRP A 12 -1.69 2.14 -5.19
C TRP A 12 -2.34 1.74 -6.52
N LEU A 13 -2.94 0.55 -6.56
CA LEU A 13 -3.59 0.06 -7.77
C LEU A 13 -4.72 1.00 -8.20
N ALA A 14 -5.52 1.48 -7.26
CA ALA A 14 -6.60 2.43 -7.54
C ALA A 14 -6.09 3.74 -8.12
N LEU A 15 -4.89 4.18 -7.71
CA LEU A 15 -4.27 5.40 -8.25
C LEU A 15 -3.80 5.22 -9.70
N PHE A 16 -3.33 4.02 -10.07
CA PHE A 16 -2.72 3.81 -11.38
C PHE A 16 -3.63 3.13 -12.40
N TRP A 17 -4.72 2.53 -11.96
CA TRP A 17 -5.65 1.83 -12.84
C TRP A 17 -7.03 2.47 -12.79
N GLY A 18 -7.37 3.21 -13.83
CA GLY A 18 -8.60 3.99 -13.88
C GLY A 18 -9.90 3.19 -13.82
N ARG A 19 -9.84 1.88 -14.07
CA ARG A 19 -11.01 0.99 -13.98
C ARG A 19 -11.22 0.40 -12.60
N HIS A 20 -10.31 0.67 -11.66
CA HIS A 20 -10.49 0.23 -10.28
C HIS A 20 -11.75 0.90 -9.70
N VAL A 21 -12.54 0.14 -8.95
CA VAL A 21 -13.80 0.63 -8.37
C VAL A 21 -13.62 1.87 -7.48
N HIS A 22 -12.46 2.01 -6.85
CA HIS A 22 -12.14 3.14 -5.97
C HIS A 22 -11.16 4.15 -6.60
N SER A 23 -10.92 4.07 -7.91
CA SER A 23 -9.93 4.92 -8.58
C SER A 23 -10.23 6.42 -8.40
N GLU A 24 -11.46 6.83 -8.61
CA GLU A 24 -11.84 8.24 -8.49
C GLU A 24 -11.59 8.78 -7.10
N LYS A 25 -12.01 8.04 -6.09
CA LYS A 25 -11.83 8.41 -4.68
C LYS A 25 -10.36 8.49 -4.31
N ALA A 26 -9.58 7.49 -4.69
CA ALA A 26 -8.14 7.45 -4.39
C ALA A 26 -7.39 8.60 -5.05
N ARG A 27 -7.68 8.87 -6.32
CA ARG A 27 -7.05 9.97 -7.05
C ARG A 27 -7.39 11.33 -6.46
N ALA A 28 -8.65 11.55 -6.10
CA ALA A 28 -9.07 12.80 -5.46
C ALA A 28 -8.32 13.03 -4.14
N TRP A 29 -8.19 11.99 -3.32
CA TRP A 29 -7.43 12.07 -2.09
C TRP A 29 -5.96 12.39 -2.36
N PHE A 30 -5.34 11.70 -3.30
CA PHE A 30 -3.93 11.88 -3.64
C PHE A 30 -3.65 13.31 -4.13
N GLU A 31 -4.52 13.85 -4.95
CA GLU A 31 -4.39 15.22 -5.46
C GLU A 31 -4.52 16.26 -4.35
N ARG A 32 -5.40 16.04 -3.37
CA ARG A 32 -5.56 16.94 -2.23
C ARG A 32 -4.36 16.92 -1.28
N SER A 33 -3.52 15.92 -1.37
CA SER A 33 -2.42 15.70 -0.45
C SER A 33 -1.08 16.15 -1.05
N ALA A 34 -1.07 17.33 -1.66
CA ALA A 34 0.09 17.83 -2.43
C ALA A 34 1.37 17.99 -1.62
N ASP A 35 1.25 18.29 -0.32
CA ASP A 35 2.39 18.53 0.56
C ASP A 35 2.80 17.29 1.37
N GLU A 36 2.22 16.13 1.06
CA GLU A 36 2.49 14.90 1.78
C GLU A 36 3.43 14.01 1.00
N GLN A 37 3.96 12.99 1.66
CA GLN A 37 4.80 11.98 1.03
C GLN A 37 4.10 10.62 1.06
N PHE A 38 4.39 9.81 0.05
CA PHE A 38 3.77 8.51 -0.16
C PHE A 38 4.88 7.52 -0.46
N PHE A 39 4.89 6.38 0.23
CA PHE A 39 6.01 5.49 0.00
C PHE A 39 5.60 4.03 -0.19
N PHE A 40 6.44 3.35 -0.94
CA PHE A 40 6.48 1.91 -1.09
C PHE A 40 7.52 1.30 -0.16
N CYS A 41 7.29 0.06 0.21
CA CYS A 41 8.36 -0.82 0.64
C CYS A 41 8.42 -2.00 -0.33
N ARG A 42 9.38 -2.90 -0.15
CA ARG A 42 9.55 -4.04 -1.05
C ARG A 42 8.29 -4.91 -1.13
N PHE A 43 7.64 -5.13 0.00
CA PHE A 43 6.43 -5.93 0.04
C PHE A 43 5.28 -5.32 -0.79
N THR A 44 5.03 -4.03 -0.64
CA THR A 44 3.97 -3.36 -1.39
C THR A 44 4.31 -3.25 -2.88
N GLN A 45 5.58 -3.05 -3.21
CA GLN A 45 6.04 -3.10 -4.59
C GLN A 45 5.70 -4.45 -5.24
N ILE A 46 6.11 -5.54 -4.59
CA ILE A 46 5.87 -6.89 -5.11
C ILE A 46 4.37 -7.14 -5.26
N THR A 47 3.59 -6.71 -4.28
CA THR A 47 2.14 -6.89 -4.33
C THR A 47 1.51 -6.14 -5.50
N VAL A 48 1.90 -4.89 -5.73
CA VAL A 48 1.41 -4.12 -6.88
C VAL A 48 1.80 -4.79 -8.20
N LEU A 49 3.06 -5.24 -8.34
CA LEU A 49 3.50 -5.93 -9.54
C LEU A 49 2.70 -7.21 -9.80
N ARG A 50 2.40 -7.96 -8.74
CA ARG A 50 1.55 -9.15 -8.84
C ARG A 50 0.13 -8.82 -9.26
N LEU A 51 -0.45 -7.78 -8.68
CA LEU A 51 -1.82 -7.37 -9.00
C LEU A 51 -1.96 -6.94 -10.46
N VAL A 52 -1.05 -6.12 -10.98
CA VAL A 52 -1.14 -5.62 -12.36
C VAL A 52 -0.89 -6.71 -13.40
N THR A 53 -0.27 -7.81 -13.02
CA THR A 53 -0.05 -8.96 -13.91
C THR A 53 -1.06 -10.08 -13.71
N THR A 54 -2.04 -9.91 -12.81
CA THR A 54 -3.05 -10.92 -12.51
C THR A 54 -4.30 -10.71 -13.35
N LYS A 55 -4.57 -11.63 -14.26
CA LYS A 55 -5.70 -11.53 -15.19
C LYS A 55 -7.06 -11.52 -14.48
N GLU A 56 -7.18 -12.28 -13.40
CA GLU A 56 -8.41 -12.36 -12.62
C GLU A 56 -8.78 -11.01 -11.97
N ILE A 57 -7.80 -10.15 -11.78
CA ILE A 57 -7.99 -8.81 -11.19
C ILE A 57 -8.15 -7.77 -12.30
N MET A 58 -7.22 -7.75 -13.24
CA MET A 58 -7.10 -6.70 -14.26
C MET A 58 -7.88 -6.99 -15.54
N GLY A 59 -8.34 -8.21 -15.72
CA GLY A 59 -9.01 -8.60 -16.96
C GLY A 59 -8.15 -8.35 -18.19
N LYS A 60 -8.70 -7.68 -19.18
CA LYS A 60 -7.97 -7.33 -20.42
C LYS A 60 -6.84 -6.33 -20.20
N ASP A 61 -6.83 -5.65 -19.06
CA ASP A 61 -5.80 -4.66 -18.72
C ASP A 61 -4.58 -5.31 -18.06
N ALA A 62 -4.58 -6.62 -17.85
CA ALA A 62 -3.46 -7.33 -17.24
C ALA A 62 -2.19 -7.13 -18.05
N GLN A 63 -1.11 -6.82 -17.34
CA GLN A 63 0.18 -6.47 -17.95
C GLN A 63 1.11 -7.68 -17.95
N ASN A 64 2.04 -7.70 -18.91
CA ASN A 64 3.19 -8.61 -18.83
C ASN A 64 4.28 -7.99 -17.93
N TRP A 65 5.35 -8.74 -17.68
CA TRP A 65 6.40 -8.27 -16.79
C TRP A 65 7.08 -6.99 -17.27
N THR A 66 7.32 -6.87 -18.56
CA THR A 66 7.94 -5.68 -19.14
C THR A 66 7.05 -4.45 -18.96
N GLU A 67 5.75 -4.61 -19.24
CA GLU A 67 4.77 -3.54 -19.03
C GLU A 67 4.66 -3.13 -17.57
N ALA A 68 4.69 -4.11 -16.66
CA ALA A 68 4.65 -3.84 -15.22
C ALA A 68 5.86 -3.02 -14.76
N TRP A 69 7.07 -3.35 -15.24
CA TRP A 69 8.25 -2.55 -14.94
C TRP A 69 8.17 -1.15 -15.54
N ASN A 70 7.61 -1.01 -16.73
CA ASN A 70 7.41 0.32 -17.32
C ASN A 70 6.44 1.17 -16.48
N LEU A 71 5.40 0.56 -15.95
CA LEU A 71 4.49 1.23 -15.02
C LEU A 71 5.24 1.65 -13.76
N TRP A 72 6.01 0.75 -13.17
CA TRP A 72 6.81 1.03 -11.99
C TRP A 72 7.73 2.23 -12.21
N ASP A 73 8.42 2.28 -13.35
CA ASP A 73 9.32 3.38 -13.67
C ASP A 73 8.59 4.72 -13.79
N LYS A 74 7.36 4.72 -14.32
CA LYS A 74 6.55 5.92 -14.45
C LYS A 74 6.06 6.46 -13.11
N ILE A 75 5.88 5.61 -12.11
CA ILE A 75 5.43 6.00 -10.78
C ILE A 75 6.37 7.05 -10.17
N TRP A 76 7.66 6.92 -10.43
CA TRP A 76 8.68 7.81 -9.86
C TRP A 76 8.71 9.22 -10.47
N ALA A 77 7.88 9.49 -11.46
CA ALA A 77 7.76 10.85 -12.01
C ALA A 77 7.15 11.83 -10.99
N ASP A 78 6.41 11.34 -10.01
CA ASP A 78 5.87 12.18 -8.94
C ASP A 78 6.88 12.23 -7.79
N SER A 79 7.39 13.43 -7.50
CA SER A 79 8.44 13.64 -6.48
C SER A 79 7.99 13.36 -5.05
N ARG A 80 6.69 13.19 -4.82
CA ARG A 80 6.14 12.85 -3.51
C ARG A 80 6.30 11.37 -3.17
N ILE A 81 6.62 10.55 -4.17
CA ILE A 81 6.70 9.09 -4.01
C ILE A 81 8.13 8.69 -3.69
N ALA A 82 8.30 7.85 -2.70
CA ALA A 82 9.58 7.36 -2.24
C ALA A 82 9.53 5.86 -1.95
N PHE A 83 10.69 5.26 -1.81
CA PHE A 83 10.84 3.87 -1.40
C PHE A 83 11.56 3.82 -0.07
N LEU A 84 11.01 3.09 0.89
CA LEU A 84 11.64 2.90 2.20
C LEU A 84 12.04 1.44 2.38
N SER A 85 13.24 1.25 2.88
CA SER A 85 13.72 -0.06 3.31
C SER A 85 13.01 -0.48 4.59
N GLU A 86 12.98 -1.78 4.86
CA GLU A 86 12.41 -2.28 6.09
C GLU A 86 13.12 -1.69 7.30
N PRO A 87 12.40 -1.05 8.22
CA PRO A 87 13.03 -0.42 9.39
C PRO A 87 13.46 -1.45 10.42
N ASP A 88 14.46 -1.09 11.21
CA ASP A 88 14.86 -1.89 12.37
C ASP A 88 13.70 -1.97 13.36
N GLY A 89 13.56 -3.10 14.04
CA GLY A 89 12.51 -3.32 15.01
C GLY A 89 11.17 -3.77 14.42
N LEU A 90 11.10 -3.99 13.11
CA LEU A 90 9.86 -4.39 12.46
C LEU A 90 9.35 -5.72 12.98
N GLU A 91 10.19 -6.73 13.15
CA GLU A 91 9.73 -8.07 13.52
C GLU A 91 9.00 -8.07 14.85
N ARG A 92 9.45 -7.28 15.83
CA ARG A 92 8.77 -7.16 17.12
C ARG A 92 7.31 -6.70 16.94
N ARG A 93 7.11 -5.66 16.16
CA ARG A 93 5.76 -5.14 15.88
C ARG A 93 4.95 -6.10 15.02
N PHE A 94 5.60 -6.74 14.07
CA PHE A 94 4.98 -7.75 13.22
C PHE A 94 4.44 -8.91 14.06
N ARG A 95 5.22 -9.39 15.03
CA ARG A 95 4.77 -10.43 15.96
C ARG A 95 3.58 -9.96 16.80
N GLU A 96 3.62 -8.73 17.30
CA GLU A 96 2.52 -8.17 18.09
C GLU A 96 1.22 -8.09 17.28
N HIS A 97 1.28 -7.60 16.04
CA HIS A 97 0.11 -7.45 15.20
C HIS A 97 -0.42 -8.76 14.60
N SER A 98 0.38 -9.81 14.60
CA SER A 98 -0.01 -11.11 14.07
C SER A 98 -0.39 -12.13 15.15
N ARG A 99 -0.37 -11.75 16.42
CA ARG A 99 -0.81 -12.63 17.53
C ARG A 99 -2.32 -12.63 17.65
N LEU A 100 -2.97 -13.29 16.71
CA LEU A 100 -4.43 -13.40 16.67
C LEU A 100 -4.82 -14.87 16.57
N PRO A 101 -5.94 -15.28 17.19
CA PRO A 101 -6.42 -16.66 17.09
C PRO A 101 -7.10 -16.90 15.73
N SER A 102 -6.46 -16.49 14.65
CA SER A 102 -6.97 -16.61 13.29
C SER A 102 -6.09 -17.54 12.49
N ARG A 103 -6.70 -18.23 11.52
CA ARG A 103 -6.00 -19.06 10.53
C ARG A 103 -6.02 -18.43 9.14
N SER A 104 -6.54 -17.22 9.01
CA SER A 104 -6.61 -16.55 7.72
C SER A 104 -5.21 -16.18 7.25
N PRO A 105 -4.82 -16.56 6.03
CA PRO A 105 -3.52 -16.15 5.47
C PRO A 105 -3.38 -14.63 5.32
N LYS A 106 -4.48 -13.92 5.24
CA LYS A 106 -4.52 -12.46 5.10
C LYS A 106 -3.92 -11.76 6.32
N VAL A 107 -3.98 -12.37 7.49
CA VAL A 107 -3.44 -11.79 8.73
C VAL A 107 -1.97 -11.43 8.60
N TRP A 108 -1.18 -12.24 7.90
CA TRP A 108 0.25 -11.98 7.74
C TRP A 108 0.53 -10.68 7.01
N ALA A 109 -0.14 -10.45 5.89
CA ALA A 109 0.03 -9.22 5.11
C ALA A 109 -0.44 -8.00 5.90
N ASP A 110 -1.62 -8.07 6.52
CA ASP A 110 -2.16 -6.98 7.31
C ASP A 110 -1.25 -6.64 8.50
N ALA A 111 -0.76 -7.65 9.19
CA ALA A 111 0.15 -7.45 10.34
C ALA A 111 1.47 -6.80 9.91
N TYR A 112 1.98 -7.17 8.75
CA TYR A 112 3.19 -6.55 8.21
C TYR A 112 2.98 -5.06 7.90
N LEU A 113 1.87 -4.72 7.25
CA LEU A 113 1.55 -3.32 6.93
C LEU A 113 1.38 -2.48 8.20
N LEU A 114 0.66 -3.01 9.18
CA LEU A 114 0.47 -2.34 10.46
C LEU A 114 1.79 -2.14 11.19
N ALA A 115 2.64 -3.16 11.21
CA ALA A 115 3.96 -3.09 11.86
C ALA A 115 4.84 -2.04 11.18
N PHE A 116 4.87 -2.03 9.86
CA PHE A 116 5.69 -1.07 9.11
C PHE A 116 5.25 0.37 9.38
N ALA A 117 3.95 0.62 9.33
CA ALA A 117 3.40 1.95 9.64
C ALA A 117 3.70 2.35 11.09
N SER A 118 3.55 1.41 12.03
CA SER A 118 3.82 1.66 13.45
C SER A 118 5.27 2.07 13.70
N VAL A 119 6.22 1.33 13.14
CA VAL A 119 7.66 1.59 13.36
C VAL A 119 8.11 2.89 12.70
N THR A 120 7.60 3.20 11.52
CA THR A 120 7.99 4.41 10.78
C THR A 120 7.24 5.66 11.24
N GLY A 121 6.17 5.51 12.03
CA GLY A 121 5.30 6.62 12.39
C GLY A 121 4.43 7.10 11.24
N ALA A 122 4.30 6.30 10.19
CA ALA A 122 3.49 6.66 9.03
C ALA A 122 2.00 6.38 9.25
N LYS A 123 1.18 7.03 8.46
CA LYS A 123 -0.24 6.74 8.37
C LYS A 123 -0.46 5.62 7.36
N LEU A 124 -1.07 4.53 7.77
CA LEU A 124 -1.46 3.44 6.86
C LEU A 124 -2.74 3.84 6.12
N VAL A 125 -2.69 3.86 4.81
CA VAL A 125 -3.83 4.22 3.96
C VAL A 125 -4.35 2.98 3.27
N THR A 126 -5.63 2.67 3.46
CA THR A 126 -6.24 1.42 3.01
C THR A 126 -7.71 1.61 2.68
N PHE A 127 -8.31 0.63 1.99
CA PHE A 127 -9.76 0.55 1.84
C PHE A 127 -10.39 -0.38 2.88
N ASP A 128 -9.58 -1.09 3.66
CA ASP A 128 -10.05 -2.12 4.60
C ASP A 128 -10.34 -1.53 5.98
N ARG A 129 -11.62 -1.38 6.32
CA ARG A 129 -12.07 -0.85 7.61
C ARG A 129 -11.62 -1.71 8.79
N ALA A 130 -11.35 -2.99 8.58
CA ALA A 130 -10.94 -3.89 9.66
C ALA A 130 -9.59 -3.46 10.27
N LEU A 131 -8.81 -2.63 9.59
CA LEU A 131 -7.51 -2.17 10.08
C LEU A 131 -7.61 -0.93 10.98
N GLU A 132 -8.75 -0.26 11.04
CA GLU A 132 -8.92 0.98 11.83
C GLU A 132 -8.65 0.81 13.32
N SER A 133 -8.99 -0.31 13.90
CA SER A 133 -8.97 -0.53 15.36
C SER A 133 -7.74 -1.30 15.83
N ARG A 134 -6.65 -1.24 15.11
CA ARG A 134 -5.46 -2.05 15.37
C ARG A 134 -4.34 -1.29 16.09
N GLY A 135 -4.62 -0.11 16.63
CA GLY A 135 -3.64 0.66 17.40
C GLY A 135 -2.59 1.40 16.58
N VAL A 136 -2.83 1.59 15.31
CA VAL A 136 -1.95 2.30 14.38
C VAL A 136 -2.77 3.45 13.75
N ASP A 137 -2.10 4.51 13.32
CA ASP A 137 -2.76 5.60 12.60
C ASP A 137 -3.17 5.09 11.21
N VAL A 138 -4.46 4.92 10.99
CA VAL A 138 -5.02 4.36 9.76
C VAL A 138 -6.02 5.32 9.15
N LEU A 139 -5.87 5.58 7.85
CA LEU A 139 -6.87 6.29 7.06
C LEU A 139 -7.57 5.29 6.15
N VAL A 140 -8.89 5.16 6.29
CA VAL A 140 -9.70 4.35 5.38
C VAL A 140 -10.33 5.26 4.34
N LEU A 141 -10.05 5.01 3.09
CA LEU A 141 -10.63 5.76 1.98
C LEU A 141 -11.99 5.24 1.54
#